data_adcb21d2ab39c30a782432306a8b45e6
#
_entry.id   adcb21d2ab39c30a782432306a8b45e6
#
_cell.length_a   1.000
_cell.length_b   1.000
_cell.length_c   1.000
_cell.angle_alpha   90.00
_cell.angle_beta   90.00
_cell.angle_gamma   90.00
#
_symmetry.space_group_name_H-M   'P 1'
#
loop_
_entity.id
_entity.type
_entity.pdbx_description
1 polymer ?
#
loop_
_entity_poly.entity_id
_entity_poly.type
_entity_poly.pdbx_seq_one_letter_code
_entity_poly.pdbx_strand_id
1 'polypeptide(L)'
;MTETADTRWLTIPDLTELLGLKVSQVRRLIEDRALLAKKIDGVWKVPEAFISNGEPMSELRGTLMVLADSGFADDEAMRWLLSPEESLGVSPIDALKAGRKAEVRRVAQALGF
;
A
#
# COMPACT_ATOMS: atom_id res chain seq x y z
N MET A 1 0.15 8.64 -18.93
CA MET A 1 0.85 7.64 -18.11
C MET A 1 0.09 7.42 -16.83
N THR A 2 -0.10 6.17 -16.45
CA THR A 2 -0.83 5.86 -15.23
C THR A 2 0.11 5.90 -14.03
N GLU A 3 -0.46 6.11 -12.84
CA GLU A 3 0.32 6.14 -11.60
C GLU A 3 1.10 4.84 -11.38
N THR A 4 0.48 3.70 -11.71
CA THR A 4 1.13 2.41 -11.55
C THR A 4 2.34 2.22 -12.48
N ALA A 5 2.41 2.96 -13.59
CA ALA A 5 3.55 2.90 -14.50
C ALA A 5 4.82 3.48 -13.87
N ASP A 6 4.68 4.39 -12.92
CA ASP A 6 5.79 5.02 -12.22
C ASP A 6 6.11 4.32 -10.89
N THR A 7 5.35 3.30 -10.54
CA THR A 7 5.53 2.60 -9.28
C THR A 7 6.77 1.72 -9.33
N ARG A 8 7.62 1.88 -8.35
CA ARG A 8 8.76 0.97 -8.17
C ARG A 8 8.28 -0.22 -7.34
N TRP A 9 8.38 -1.40 -7.92
CA TRP A 9 7.94 -2.65 -7.30
C TRP A 9 9.12 -3.42 -6.73
N LEU A 10 8.97 -3.91 -5.50
CA LEU A 10 9.99 -4.67 -4.81
C LEU A 10 9.57 -6.13 -4.70
N THR A 11 10.50 -7.04 -4.98
CA THR A 11 10.28 -8.47 -4.78
C THR A 11 10.48 -8.83 -3.31
N ILE A 12 10.15 -10.06 -2.93
CA ILE A 12 10.39 -10.52 -1.55
C ILE A 12 11.88 -10.49 -1.22
N PRO A 13 12.82 -10.95 -2.09
CA PRO A 13 14.24 -10.78 -1.81
C PRO A 13 14.65 -9.32 -1.61
N ASP A 14 14.11 -8.40 -2.42
CA ASP A 14 14.39 -6.96 -2.25
C ASP A 14 13.98 -6.50 -0.86
N LEU A 15 12.82 -6.95 -0.39
CA LEU A 15 12.29 -6.57 0.92
C LEU A 15 13.11 -7.16 2.07
N THR A 16 13.65 -8.36 1.91
CA THR A 16 14.51 -8.94 2.95
C THR A 16 15.76 -8.08 3.16
N GLU A 17 16.33 -7.57 2.07
CA GLU A 17 17.50 -6.70 2.16
C GLU A 17 17.13 -5.34 2.75
N LEU A 18 16.07 -4.73 2.22
CA LEU A 18 15.66 -3.39 2.63
C LEU A 18 15.22 -3.34 4.10
N LEU A 19 14.48 -4.34 4.55
CA LEU A 19 13.91 -4.38 5.89
C LEU A 19 14.82 -5.08 6.90
N GLY A 20 15.85 -5.81 6.43
CA GLY A 20 16.72 -6.58 7.31
C GLY A 20 16.00 -7.77 7.94
N LEU A 21 15.07 -8.38 7.20
CA LEU A 21 14.23 -9.47 7.69
C LEU A 21 14.45 -10.74 6.89
N LYS A 22 14.02 -11.87 7.44
CA LYS A 22 13.99 -13.15 6.74
C LYS A 22 12.76 -13.21 5.84
N VAL A 23 12.80 -14.10 4.84
CA VAL A 23 11.67 -14.31 3.92
C VAL A 23 10.38 -14.60 4.68
N SER A 24 10.43 -15.47 5.70
CA SER A 24 9.25 -15.81 6.48
C SER A 24 8.67 -14.60 7.21
N GLN A 25 9.53 -13.70 7.66
CA GLN A 25 9.09 -12.48 8.36
C GLN A 25 8.46 -11.50 7.38
N VAL A 26 9.01 -11.38 6.17
CA VAL A 26 8.42 -10.53 5.13
C VAL A 26 7.03 -11.06 4.74
N ARG A 27 6.92 -12.39 4.56
CA ARG A 27 5.64 -13.00 4.23
C ARG A 27 4.60 -12.77 5.32
N ARG A 28 5.03 -12.81 6.59
CA ARG A 28 4.15 -12.53 7.72
C ARG A 28 3.62 -11.09 7.69
N LEU A 29 4.46 -10.13 7.31
CA LEU A 29 4.02 -8.74 7.17
C LEU A 29 2.89 -8.61 6.15
N ILE A 30 2.97 -9.36 5.05
CA ILE A 30 1.93 -9.37 4.03
C ILE A 30 0.66 -10.05 4.57
N GLU A 31 0.80 -11.19 5.23
CA GLU A 31 -0.32 -11.91 5.83
C GLU A 31 -1.04 -11.07 6.89
N ASP A 32 -0.27 -10.34 7.71
CA ASP A 32 -0.81 -9.49 8.77
C ASP A 32 -1.30 -8.13 8.24
N ARG A 33 -1.22 -7.92 6.92
CA ARG A 33 -1.68 -6.71 6.24
C ARG A 33 -0.93 -5.44 6.69
N ALA A 34 0.30 -5.62 7.15
CA ALA A 34 1.22 -4.50 7.33
C ALA A 34 1.78 -4.03 6.00
N LEU A 35 1.76 -4.91 4.99
CA LEU A 35 2.08 -4.64 3.59
C LEU A 35 1.00 -5.27 2.72
N LEU A 36 0.81 -4.70 1.54
CA LEU A 36 -0.08 -5.27 0.54
C LEU A 36 0.77 -5.63 -0.68
N ALA A 37 0.62 -6.86 -1.17
CA ALA A 37 1.37 -7.37 -2.31
C ALA A 37 0.44 -7.63 -3.49
N LYS A 38 1.03 -7.56 -4.68
CA LYS A 38 0.33 -7.88 -5.93
C LYS A 38 1.18 -8.85 -6.72
N LYS A 39 0.53 -9.84 -7.32
CA LYS A 39 1.23 -10.80 -8.17
C LYS A 39 1.36 -10.20 -9.58
N ILE A 40 2.60 -10.01 -10.02
CA ILE A 40 2.89 -9.44 -11.34
C ILE A 40 3.78 -10.45 -12.06
N ASP A 41 3.30 -10.96 -13.20
CA ASP A 41 4.01 -11.98 -13.98
C ASP A 41 4.42 -13.18 -13.11
N GLY A 42 3.52 -13.60 -12.24
CA GLY A 42 3.76 -14.76 -11.37
C GLY A 42 4.61 -14.50 -10.13
N VAL A 43 5.04 -13.25 -9.92
CA VAL A 43 5.92 -12.89 -8.79
C VAL A 43 5.20 -11.92 -7.86
N TRP A 44 5.23 -12.21 -6.56
CA TRP A 44 4.67 -11.31 -5.56
C TRP A 44 5.57 -10.08 -5.39
N LYS A 45 4.99 -8.90 -5.53
CA LYS A 45 5.71 -7.63 -5.43
C LYS A 45 4.94 -6.64 -4.56
N VAL A 46 5.70 -5.75 -3.91
CA VAL A 46 5.17 -4.71 -3.03
C VAL A 46 5.68 -3.36 -3.52
N PRO A 47 4.83 -2.33 -3.60
CA PRO A 47 5.31 -0.99 -3.96
C PRO A 47 6.31 -0.46 -2.94
N GLU A 48 7.41 0.11 -3.43
CA GLU A 48 8.39 0.76 -2.57
C GLU A 48 7.73 1.86 -1.73
N ALA A 49 6.70 2.50 -2.29
CA ALA A 49 5.97 3.57 -1.62
C ALA A 49 5.34 3.14 -0.29
N PHE A 50 5.16 1.82 -0.07
CA PHE A 50 4.61 1.30 1.18
C PHE A 50 5.65 1.19 2.29
N ILE A 51 6.92 1.46 1.97
CA ILE A 51 8.03 1.39 2.92
C ILE A 51 8.46 2.82 3.27
N SER A 52 8.68 3.07 4.54
CA SER A 52 9.13 4.36 5.04
C SER A 52 10.23 4.14 6.08
N ASN A 53 11.40 4.74 5.86
CA ASN A 53 12.53 4.63 6.78
C ASN A 53 12.92 3.18 7.12
N GLY A 54 12.92 2.31 6.10
CA GLY A 54 13.32 0.90 6.27
C GLY A 54 12.29 0.04 6.98
N GLU A 55 11.04 0.50 7.09
CA GLU A 55 9.95 -0.23 7.73
C GLU A 55 8.67 -0.07 6.93
N PRO A 56 7.71 -1.00 7.08
CA PRO A 56 6.38 -0.77 6.52
C PRO A 56 5.79 0.52 7.09
N MET A 57 5.15 1.30 6.25
CA MET A 57 4.50 2.54 6.70
C MET A 57 3.47 2.22 7.77
N SER A 58 3.57 2.85 8.94
CA SER A 58 2.74 2.51 10.11
C SER A 58 1.25 2.74 9.87
N GLU A 59 0.90 3.71 9.03
CA GLU A 59 -0.51 4.05 8.74
C GLU A 59 -1.16 3.09 7.75
N LEU A 60 -0.38 2.24 7.11
CA LEU A 60 -0.90 1.40 6.01
C LEU A 60 -1.88 0.34 6.49
N ARG A 61 -1.56 -0.38 7.56
CA ARG A 61 -2.42 -1.46 8.07
C ARG A 61 -3.84 -0.97 8.37
N GLY A 62 -3.95 0.12 9.11
CA GLY A 62 -5.26 0.68 9.46
C GLY A 62 -6.02 1.19 8.24
N THR A 63 -5.30 1.73 7.26
CA THR A 63 -5.92 2.19 6.02
C THR A 63 -6.41 1.02 5.19
N LEU A 64 -5.65 -0.08 5.11
CA LEU A 64 -6.09 -1.29 4.43
C LEU A 64 -7.35 -1.87 5.08
N MET A 65 -7.44 -1.80 6.40
CA MET A 65 -8.63 -2.24 7.12
C MET A 65 -9.84 -1.40 6.73
N VAL A 66 -9.70 -0.08 6.70
CA VAL A 66 -10.77 0.83 6.28
C VAL A 66 -11.21 0.53 4.86
N LEU A 67 -10.25 0.31 3.95
CA LEU A 67 -10.57 -0.01 2.55
C LEU A 67 -11.34 -1.32 2.44
N ALA A 68 -10.90 -2.36 3.15
CA ALA A 68 -11.58 -3.65 3.14
C ALA A 68 -13.00 -3.52 3.70
N ASP A 69 -13.16 -2.79 4.81
CA ASP A 69 -14.47 -2.55 5.42
C ASP A 69 -15.38 -1.73 4.51
N SER A 70 -14.80 -0.92 3.64
CA SER A 70 -15.54 -0.12 2.66
C SER A 70 -15.84 -0.86 1.36
N GLY A 71 -15.46 -2.14 1.27
CA GLY A 71 -15.79 -2.98 0.13
C GLY A 71 -14.71 -3.08 -0.95
N PHE A 72 -13.52 -2.53 -0.70
CA PHE A 72 -12.42 -2.63 -1.67
C PHE A 72 -11.77 -4.01 -1.62
N ALA A 73 -11.66 -4.66 -2.78
CA ALA A 73 -10.82 -5.85 -2.90
C ALA A 73 -9.35 -5.43 -2.91
N ASP A 74 -8.43 -6.37 -2.67
CA ASP A 74 -7.01 -6.05 -2.57
C ASP A 74 -6.44 -5.35 -3.80
N ASP A 75 -6.80 -5.79 -5.00
CA ASP A 75 -6.32 -5.16 -6.22
C ASP A 75 -6.90 -3.76 -6.41
N GLU A 76 -8.14 -3.56 -5.99
CA GLU A 76 -8.77 -2.24 -6.02
C GLU A 76 -8.11 -1.29 -5.02
N ALA A 77 -7.82 -1.79 -3.81
CA ALA A 77 -7.12 -1.02 -2.79
C ALA A 77 -5.72 -0.62 -3.26
N MET A 78 -5.00 -1.56 -3.87
CA MET A 78 -3.67 -1.29 -4.42
C MET A 78 -3.73 -0.18 -5.46
N ARG A 79 -4.64 -0.29 -6.41
CA ARG A 79 -4.79 0.69 -7.48
C ARG A 79 -5.16 2.07 -6.92
N TRP A 80 -6.10 2.11 -5.98
CA TRP A 80 -6.56 3.36 -5.40
C TRP A 80 -5.43 4.07 -4.63
N LEU A 81 -4.70 3.33 -3.82
CA LEU A 81 -3.61 3.91 -3.01
C LEU A 81 -2.52 4.53 -3.87
N LEU A 82 -2.25 3.95 -5.04
CA LEU A 82 -1.15 4.38 -5.91
C LEU A 82 -1.55 5.40 -6.97
N SER A 83 -2.84 5.68 -7.13
CA SER A 83 -3.33 6.57 -8.17
C SER A 83 -3.70 7.93 -7.59
N PRO A 84 -3.54 9.02 -8.38
CA PRO A 84 -3.99 10.33 -7.91
C PRO A 84 -5.46 10.31 -7.53
N GLU A 85 -5.78 10.89 -6.38
CA GLU A 85 -7.15 11.00 -5.91
C GLU A 85 -7.54 12.49 -5.91
N GLU A 86 -8.53 12.82 -6.71
CA GLU A 86 -8.95 14.22 -6.89
C GLU A 86 -9.24 14.92 -5.58
N SER A 87 -9.92 14.21 -4.65
CA SER A 87 -10.29 14.79 -3.36
C SER A 87 -9.09 15.07 -2.46
N LEU A 88 -7.95 14.46 -2.74
CA LEU A 88 -6.73 14.63 -1.95
C LEU A 88 -5.68 15.51 -2.64
N GLY A 89 -5.78 15.64 -3.96
CA GLY A 89 -4.82 16.40 -4.76
C GLY A 89 -3.53 15.64 -5.05
N VAL A 90 -3.32 14.47 -4.44
CA VAL A 90 -2.18 13.57 -4.63
C VAL A 90 -2.69 12.14 -4.49
N SER A 91 -1.82 11.16 -4.68
CA SER A 91 -2.21 9.77 -4.41
C SER A 91 -2.47 9.58 -2.91
N PRO A 92 -3.39 8.67 -2.55
CA PRO A 92 -3.62 8.38 -1.13
C PRO A 92 -2.36 7.97 -0.38
N ILE A 93 -1.46 7.21 -1.01
CA ILE A 93 -0.22 6.80 -0.34
C ILE A 93 0.67 8.01 -0.04
N ASP A 94 0.74 8.98 -0.94
CA ASP A 94 1.50 10.20 -0.70
C ASP A 94 0.84 11.06 0.37
N ALA A 95 -0.48 11.10 0.41
CA ALA A 95 -1.20 11.80 1.47
C ALA A 95 -0.93 11.17 2.85
N LEU A 96 -0.85 9.83 2.91
CA LEU A 96 -0.48 9.13 4.16
C LEU A 96 0.93 9.53 4.60
N LYS A 97 1.88 9.60 3.65
CA LYS A 97 3.24 10.03 3.97
C LYS A 97 3.29 11.46 4.49
N ALA A 98 2.38 12.29 4.04
CA ALA A 98 2.27 13.68 4.49
C ALA A 98 1.50 13.83 5.82
N GLY A 99 1.13 12.72 6.45
CA GLY A 99 0.43 12.75 7.73
C GLY A 99 -1.08 12.98 7.64
N ARG A 100 -1.66 12.84 6.45
CA ARG A 100 -3.08 13.12 6.20
C ARG A 100 -3.96 11.86 6.31
N LYS A 101 -3.65 11.01 7.27
CA LYS A 101 -4.33 9.73 7.47
C LYS A 101 -5.86 9.86 7.61
N ALA A 102 -6.32 10.82 8.38
CA ALA A 102 -7.74 11.03 8.61
C ALA A 102 -8.48 11.37 7.31
N GLU A 103 -7.88 12.24 6.49
CA GLU A 103 -8.46 12.61 5.20
C GLU A 103 -8.54 11.41 4.26
N VAL A 104 -7.46 10.62 4.19
CA VAL A 104 -7.41 9.44 3.32
C VAL A 104 -8.52 8.45 3.69
N ARG A 105 -8.67 8.17 4.98
CA ARG A 105 -9.67 7.21 5.45
C ARG A 105 -11.09 7.72 5.24
N ARG A 106 -11.29 9.02 5.39
CA ARG A 106 -12.60 9.64 5.13
C ARG A 106 -12.99 9.51 3.65
N VAL A 107 -12.04 9.77 2.75
CA VAL A 107 -12.29 9.64 1.32
C VAL A 107 -12.59 8.19 0.95
N ALA A 108 -11.82 7.24 1.50
CA ALA A 108 -12.06 5.82 1.27
C ALA A 108 -13.46 5.40 1.70
N GLN A 109 -13.89 5.86 2.87
CA GLN A 109 -15.24 5.55 3.38
C GLN A 109 -16.34 6.15 2.48
N ALA A 110 -16.10 7.35 1.97
CA ALA A 110 -17.08 8.03 1.10
C ALA A 110 -17.21 7.32 -0.26
N LEU A 111 -16.15 6.65 -0.73
CA LEU A 111 -16.15 5.89 -1.99
C LEU A 111 -16.63 4.45 -1.79
N GLY A 112 -16.80 4.03 -0.55
CA GLY A 112 -17.14 2.66 -0.22
C GLY A 112 -18.54 2.26 -0.67
N PHE A 113 -18.77 0.94 -0.73
CA PHE A 113 -20.02 0.35 -1.20
C PHE A 113 -20.98 0.07 -0.07
#